data_f4d49f9b5bb486cc437ad86501f7da53
#
_entry.id   f4d49f9b5bb486cc437ad86501f7da53
#
_cell.length_a   1.000
_cell.length_b   1.000
_cell.length_c   1.000
_cell.angle_alpha   90.00
_cell.angle_beta   90.00
_cell.angle_gamma   90.00
#
_symmetry.space_group_name_H-M   'P 1'
#
loop_
_entity.id
_entity.type
_entity.pdbx_description
1 polymer ?
#
loop_
_entity_poly.entity_id
_entity_poly.type
_entity_poly.pdbx_seq_one_letter_code
_entity_poly.pdbx_strand_id
1 'polypeptide(L)'
;MEKPLLKDSNLHIIFSITLIAVMGVSSVTPAFPVIRDSLDLTNQQVGLLITLFSGPGIVLTPLLGILADRFSRKVILIPSLFLFGLAGIAIFFTENFQLLLIMRFIQGSGAASLGALNTALIGDIFSPQDRPKAMGYNASVLSIGTASYPAIGGLLTLIGWHYPFLLSVLAIPVGLAVIYRLNNPEPKEHETLRDYLKQTRKTI
;
A
#
# COMPACT_ATOMS: atom_id res chain seq x y z
N MET A 1 30.87 14.56 -5.57
CA MET A 1 30.34 13.42 -6.34
C MET A 1 28.96 13.09 -5.76
N GLU A 2 27.88 13.33 -6.48
CA GLU A 2 26.53 12.96 -6.05
C GLU A 2 26.45 11.44 -5.90
N LYS A 3 25.88 10.99 -4.77
CA LYS A 3 25.64 9.55 -4.56
C LYS A 3 24.67 9.06 -5.64
N PRO A 4 24.93 7.93 -6.33
CA PRO A 4 24.00 7.41 -7.32
C PRO A 4 22.64 7.15 -6.65
N LEU A 5 21.57 7.62 -7.27
CA LEU A 5 20.19 7.60 -6.76
C LEU A 5 19.77 6.21 -6.22
N LEU A 6 20.21 5.14 -6.90
CA LEU A 6 19.96 3.74 -6.49
C LEU A 6 20.63 3.34 -5.17
N LYS A 7 21.53 4.15 -4.61
CA LYS A 7 22.13 3.91 -3.28
C LYS A 7 21.41 4.67 -2.17
N ASP A 8 20.35 5.41 -2.49
CA ASP A 8 19.57 6.14 -1.50
C ASP A 8 18.65 5.20 -0.71
N SER A 9 18.79 5.22 0.62
CA SER A 9 17.97 4.40 1.52
C SER A 9 16.48 4.73 1.42
N ASN A 10 16.13 5.99 1.19
CA ASN A 10 14.73 6.40 1.05
C ASN A 10 14.11 5.78 -0.20
N LEU A 11 14.88 5.68 -1.31
CA LEU A 11 14.39 5.06 -2.54
C LEU A 11 14.09 3.57 -2.34
N HIS A 12 14.92 2.85 -1.58
CA HIS A 12 14.66 1.43 -1.27
C HIS A 12 13.43 1.24 -0.37
N ILE A 13 13.18 2.16 0.57
CA ILE A 13 11.96 2.13 1.39
C ILE A 13 10.74 2.37 0.51
N ILE A 14 10.78 3.35 -0.40
CA ILE A 14 9.75 3.64 -1.38
C ILE A 14 9.46 2.41 -2.25
N PHE A 15 10.47 1.72 -2.76
CA PHE A 15 10.32 0.47 -3.50
C PHE A 15 9.63 -0.61 -2.68
N SER A 16 10.00 -0.75 -1.41
CA SER A 16 9.37 -1.72 -0.51
C SER A 16 7.90 -1.40 -0.29
N ILE A 17 7.53 -0.13 -0.09
CA ILE A 17 6.13 0.30 0.04
C ILE A 17 5.35 0.00 -1.26
N THR A 18 5.93 0.27 -2.44
CA THR A 18 5.32 -0.06 -3.73
C THR A 18 5.03 -1.56 -3.86
N LEU A 19 5.99 -2.40 -3.49
CA LEU A 19 5.82 -3.85 -3.52
C LEU A 19 4.70 -4.30 -2.55
N ILE A 20 4.64 -3.75 -1.34
CA ILE A 20 3.56 -4.04 -0.39
C ILE A 20 2.19 -3.61 -0.95
N ALA A 21 2.10 -2.43 -1.56
CA ALA A 21 0.84 -1.91 -2.09
C ALA A 21 0.24 -2.82 -3.17
N VAL A 22 1.06 -3.33 -4.10
CA VAL A 22 0.58 -4.18 -5.20
C VAL A 22 0.36 -5.64 -4.77
N MET A 23 1.06 -6.09 -3.75
CA MET A 23 1.01 -7.46 -3.26
C MET A 23 -0.40 -7.87 -2.79
N GLY A 24 -1.13 -6.98 -2.13
CA GLY A 24 -2.42 -7.26 -1.49
C GLY A 24 -3.51 -7.81 -2.42
N VAL A 25 -3.43 -7.52 -3.71
CA VAL A 25 -4.34 -8.05 -4.73
C VAL A 25 -3.63 -9.09 -5.59
N SER A 26 -2.46 -8.75 -6.14
CA SER A 26 -1.80 -9.57 -7.15
C SER A 26 -1.39 -10.95 -6.65
N SER A 27 -0.96 -11.09 -5.38
CA SER A 27 -0.58 -12.39 -4.82
C SER A 27 -1.76 -13.27 -4.42
N VAL A 28 -2.92 -12.68 -4.13
CA VAL A 28 -4.09 -13.41 -3.62
C VAL A 28 -5.03 -13.86 -4.74
N THR A 29 -5.05 -13.13 -5.86
CA THR A 29 -5.95 -13.44 -6.99
C THR A 29 -5.86 -14.90 -7.47
N PRO A 30 -4.68 -15.54 -7.59
CA PRO A 30 -4.58 -16.94 -7.98
C PRO A 30 -5.22 -17.92 -6.98
N ALA A 31 -5.39 -17.53 -5.72
CA ALA A 31 -6.03 -18.37 -4.70
C ALA A 31 -7.56 -18.38 -4.78
N PHE A 32 -8.19 -17.49 -5.51
CA PHE A 32 -9.65 -17.35 -5.54
C PHE A 32 -10.43 -18.61 -5.92
N PRO A 33 -10.02 -19.39 -6.95
CA PRO A 33 -10.72 -20.65 -7.25
C PRO A 33 -10.63 -21.63 -6.06
N VAL A 34 -9.47 -21.73 -5.42
CA VAL A 34 -9.27 -22.62 -4.28
C VAL A 34 -10.06 -22.14 -3.04
N ILE A 35 -10.11 -20.82 -2.78
CA ILE A 35 -10.94 -20.24 -1.70
C ILE A 35 -12.41 -20.55 -1.95
N ARG A 36 -12.89 -20.39 -3.20
CA ARG A 36 -14.25 -20.70 -3.59
C ARG A 36 -14.62 -22.14 -3.26
N ASP A 37 -13.79 -23.07 -3.70
CA ASP A 37 -14.04 -24.50 -3.57
C ASP A 37 -13.88 -24.97 -2.11
N SER A 38 -12.93 -24.40 -1.35
CA SER A 38 -12.68 -24.74 0.05
C SER A 38 -13.76 -24.24 1.02
N LEU A 39 -14.40 -23.11 0.71
CA LEU A 39 -15.40 -22.48 1.58
C LEU A 39 -16.82 -22.59 0.98
N ASP A 40 -17.01 -23.39 -0.09
CA ASP A 40 -18.28 -23.57 -0.81
C ASP A 40 -18.96 -22.24 -1.20
N LEU A 41 -18.19 -21.36 -1.83
CA LEU A 41 -18.62 -20.00 -2.18
C LEU A 41 -19.04 -19.89 -3.64
N THR A 42 -19.91 -18.94 -3.92
CA THR A 42 -20.22 -18.53 -5.29
C THR A 42 -19.12 -17.61 -5.86
N ASN A 43 -19.02 -17.48 -7.18
CA ASN A 43 -18.10 -16.55 -7.83
C ASN A 43 -18.34 -15.09 -7.40
N GLN A 44 -19.60 -14.73 -7.11
CA GLN A 44 -19.96 -13.40 -6.62
C GLN A 44 -19.39 -13.14 -5.22
N GLN A 45 -19.48 -14.13 -4.33
CA GLN A 45 -18.92 -14.03 -2.98
C GLN A 45 -17.41 -13.90 -2.99
N VAL A 46 -16.70 -14.66 -3.84
CA VAL A 46 -15.26 -14.51 -4.01
C VAL A 46 -14.90 -13.11 -4.55
N GLY A 47 -15.70 -12.57 -5.46
CA GLY A 47 -15.53 -11.19 -5.96
C GLY A 47 -15.57 -10.12 -4.85
N LEU A 48 -16.32 -10.37 -3.76
CA LEU A 48 -16.35 -9.47 -2.60
C LEU A 48 -14.99 -9.31 -1.93
N LEU A 49 -14.10 -10.31 -2.04
CA LEU A 49 -12.73 -10.23 -1.49
C LEU A 49 -11.91 -9.10 -2.14
N ILE A 50 -12.11 -8.86 -3.44
CA ILE A 50 -11.48 -7.73 -4.14
C ILE A 50 -12.21 -6.43 -3.79
N THR A 51 -13.55 -6.46 -3.86
CA THR A 51 -14.37 -5.27 -3.64
C THR A 51 -14.14 -4.68 -2.26
N LEU A 52 -14.12 -5.51 -1.21
CA LEU A 52 -13.90 -5.05 0.16
C LEU A 52 -12.45 -4.65 0.44
N PHE A 53 -11.49 -5.22 -0.29
CA PHE A 53 -10.11 -4.75 -0.23
C PHE A 53 -9.92 -3.39 -0.92
N SER A 54 -10.49 -3.20 -2.11
CA SER A 54 -10.28 -1.99 -2.91
C SER A 54 -11.25 -0.86 -2.55
N GLY A 55 -12.45 -1.21 -2.08
CA GLY A 55 -13.52 -0.26 -1.76
C GLY A 55 -13.15 0.83 -0.77
N PRO A 56 -12.51 0.52 0.36
CA PRO A 56 -12.05 1.54 1.31
C PRO A 56 -11.16 2.60 0.66
N GLY A 57 -10.34 2.22 -0.34
CA GLY A 57 -9.45 3.12 -1.05
C GLY A 57 -10.17 4.28 -1.74
N ILE A 58 -11.40 4.09 -2.20
CA ILE A 58 -12.17 5.14 -2.89
C ILE A 58 -12.37 6.35 -1.97
N VAL A 59 -12.67 6.10 -0.69
CA VAL A 59 -12.94 7.16 0.30
C VAL A 59 -11.69 7.52 1.08
N LEU A 60 -10.93 6.52 1.53
CA LEU A 60 -9.80 6.75 2.43
C LEU A 60 -8.59 7.35 1.73
N THR A 61 -8.32 7.04 0.46
CA THR A 61 -7.14 7.57 -0.24
C THR A 61 -7.09 9.10 -0.25
N PRO A 62 -8.16 9.83 -0.67
CA PRO A 62 -8.12 11.28 -0.64
C PRO A 62 -8.05 11.83 0.80
N LEU A 63 -8.77 11.22 1.75
CA LEU A 63 -8.76 11.66 3.15
C LEU A 63 -7.38 11.49 3.79
N LEU A 64 -6.76 10.31 3.61
CA LEU A 64 -5.43 10.02 4.15
C LEU A 64 -4.35 10.86 3.45
N GLY A 65 -4.54 11.21 2.18
CA GLY A 65 -3.68 12.16 1.48
C GLY A 65 -3.69 13.54 2.15
N ILE A 66 -4.86 14.10 2.39
CA ILE A 66 -5.01 15.40 3.09
C ILE A 66 -4.43 15.34 4.51
N LEU A 67 -4.68 14.26 5.25
CA LEU A 67 -4.11 14.09 6.58
C LEU A 67 -2.58 14.00 6.54
N ALA A 68 -2.02 13.31 5.56
CA ALA A 68 -0.60 13.17 5.39
C ALA A 68 0.11 14.49 5.02
N ASP A 69 -0.58 15.37 4.28
CA ASP A 69 -0.09 16.73 4.01
C ASP A 69 -0.06 17.57 5.30
N ARG A 70 -1.01 17.33 6.20
CA ARG A 70 -1.16 18.11 7.44
C ARG A 70 -0.26 17.60 8.58
N PHE A 71 -0.17 16.27 8.78
CA PHE A 71 0.52 15.68 9.93
C PHE A 71 1.90 15.12 9.61
N SER A 72 2.15 14.70 8.45
CA SER A 72 3.33 14.15 7.78
C SER A 72 3.04 12.78 7.13
N ARG A 73 3.75 12.49 6.05
CA ARG A 73 3.63 11.21 5.32
C ARG A 73 3.88 10.00 6.23
N LYS A 74 4.89 10.12 7.09
CA LYS A 74 5.32 9.05 7.99
C LYS A 74 4.25 8.66 9.01
N VAL A 75 3.54 9.64 9.56
CA VAL A 75 2.48 9.44 10.57
C VAL A 75 1.32 8.60 10.00
N ILE A 76 1.02 8.74 8.72
CA ILE A 76 -0.05 7.97 8.06
C ILE A 76 0.47 6.62 7.54
N LEU A 77 1.68 6.57 6.99
CA LEU A 77 2.25 5.34 6.43
C LEU A 77 2.49 4.25 7.47
N ILE A 78 2.97 4.62 8.66
CA ILE A 78 3.29 3.64 9.71
C ILE A 78 2.03 2.84 10.10
N PRO A 79 0.94 3.45 10.60
CA PRO A 79 -0.25 2.68 10.97
C PRO A 79 -0.87 1.95 9.77
N SER A 80 -0.79 2.49 8.56
CA SER A 80 -1.28 1.85 7.35
C SER A 80 -0.55 0.54 7.03
N LEU A 81 0.79 0.52 7.13
CA LEU A 81 1.61 -0.67 6.92
C LEU A 81 1.34 -1.74 7.99
N PHE A 82 1.25 -1.33 9.26
CA PHE A 82 0.94 -2.27 10.35
C PHE A 82 -0.49 -2.83 10.23
N LEU A 83 -1.47 -1.97 9.91
CA LEU A 83 -2.85 -2.41 9.70
C LEU A 83 -2.95 -3.42 8.57
N PHE A 84 -2.27 -3.14 7.44
CA PHE A 84 -2.21 -4.05 6.29
C PHE A 84 -1.58 -5.40 6.66
N GLY A 85 -0.44 -5.39 7.35
CA GLY A 85 0.29 -6.59 7.74
C GLY A 85 -0.48 -7.45 8.75
N LEU A 86 -0.98 -6.83 9.82
CA LEU A 86 -1.71 -7.52 10.88
C LEU A 86 -3.03 -8.11 10.38
N ALA A 87 -3.78 -7.39 9.55
CA ALA A 87 -5.00 -7.92 8.94
C ALA A 87 -4.70 -9.14 8.06
N GLY A 88 -3.62 -9.12 7.28
CA GLY A 88 -3.21 -10.27 6.47
C GLY A 88 -2.81 -11.48 7.31
N ILE A 89 -2.13 -11.27 8.43
CA ILE A 89 -1.84 -12.34 9.41
C ILE A 89 -3.15 -12.91 9.97
N ALA A 90 -4.11 -12.06 10.35
CA ALA A 90 -5.39 -12.52 10.89
C ALA A 90 -6.19 -13.35 9.87
N ILE A 91 -6.12 -13.00 8.57
CA ILE A 91 -6.72 -13.77 7.48
C ILE A 91 -6.14 -15.18 7.43
N PHE A 92 -4.84 -15.33 7.62
CA PHE A 92 -4.19 -16.65 7.56
C PHE A 92 -4.77 -17.66 8.54
N PHE A 93 -5.29 -17.20 9.70
CA PHE A 93 -5.84 -18.04 10.74
C PHE A 93 -7.36 -18.22 10.69
N THR A 94 -8.04 -17.71 9.67
CA THR A 94 -9.51 -17.78 9.59
C THR A 94 -10.00 -18.66 8.45
N GLU A 95 -11.02 -19.47 8.73
CA GLU A 95 -11.81 -20.23 7.75
C GLU A 95 -13.24 -19.67 7.60
N ASN A 96 -13.58 -18.65 8.38
CA ASN A 96 -14.91 -18.04 8.33
C ASN A 96 -14.94 -16.94 7.26
N PHE A 97 -15.82 -17.11 6.28
CA PHE A 97 -15.95 -16.18 5.15
C PHE A 97 -16.30 -14.75 5.58
N GLN A 98 -17.18 -14.57 6.57
CA GLN A 98 -17.56 -13.23 7.04
C GLN A 98 -16.37 -12.54 7.70
N LEU A 99 -15.61 -13.25 8.52
CA LEU A 99 -14.40 -12.72 9.14
C LEU A 99 -13.34 -12.40 8.08
N LEU A 100 -13.21 -13.23 7.06
CA LEU A 100 -12.34 -12.99 5.90
C LEU A 100 -12.69 -11.66 5.22
N LEU A 101 -13.97 -11.37 4.99
CA LEU A 101 -14.45 -10.13 4.39
C LEU A 101 -14.12 -8.91 5.28
N ILE A 102 -14.34 -9.02 6.59
CA ILE A 102 -14.01 -7.96 7.56
C ILE A 102 -12.50 -7.67 7.53
N MET A 103 -11.69 -8.72 7.59
CA MET A 103 -10.22 -8.57 7.56
C MET A 103 -9.74 -8.00 6.22
N ARG A 104 -10.36 -8.35 5.09
CA ARG A 104 -10.07 -7.76 3.78
C ARG A 104 -10.40 -6.27 3.74
N PHE A 105 -11.52 -5.84 4.35
CA PHE A 105 -11.86 -4.43 4.48
C PHE A 105 -10.81 -3.67 5.33
N ILE A 106 -10.41 -4.24 6.46
CA ILE A 106 -9.36 -3.67 7.33
C ILE A 106 -8.02 -3.60 6.59
N GLN A 107 -7.63 -4.68 5.90
CA GLN A 107 -6.41 -4.74 5.10
C GLN A 107 -6.41 -3.70 3.97
N GLY A 108 -7.54 -3.56 3.27
CA GLY A 108 -7.74 -2.58 2.23
C GLY A 108 -7.69 -1.14 2.74
N SER A 109 -8.21 -0.90 3.95
CA SER A 109 -8.08 0.40 4.63
C SER A 109 -6.60 0.75 4.90
N GLY A 110 -5.78 -0.22 5.31
CA GLY A 110 -4.33 -0.06 5.41
C GLY A 110 -3.67 0.19 4.05
N ALA A 111 -4.11 -0.50 3.00
CA ALA A 111 -3.55 -0.32 1.65
C ALA A 111 -3.89 1.03 1.00
N ALA A 112 -5.00 1.66 1.39
CA ALA A 112 -5.59 2.83 0.76
C ALA A 112 -4.62 4.03 0.60
N SER A 113 -3.71 4.21 1.57
CA SER A 113 -2.76 5.33 1.55
C SER A 113 -1.45 5.00 0.85
N LEU A 114 -1.07 3.71 0.73
CA LEU A 114 0.29 3.31 0.39
C LEU A 114 0.73 3.83 -0.98
N GLY A 115 -0.10 3.68 -2.01
CA GLY A 115 0.25 4.09 -3.37
C GLY A 115 0.35 5.62 -3.53
N ALA A 116 -0.64 6.36 -3.02
CA ALA A 116 -0.68 7.81 -3.11
C ALA A 116 0.45 8.48 -2.32
N LEU A 117 0.65 8.05 -1.05
CA LEU A 117 1.70 8.61 -0.20
C LEU A 117 3.08 8.24 -0.68
N ASN A 118 3.26 7.06 -1.28
CA ASN A 118 4.53 6.64 -1.85
C ASN A 118 4.97 7.55 -3.00
N THR A 119 4.03 7.90 -3.89
CA THR A 119 4.28 8.85 -4.98
C THR A 119 4.58 10.26 -4.44
N ALA A 120 3.83 10.69 -3.43
CA ALA A 120 4.07 11.98 -2.76
C ALA A 120 5.46 12.05 -2.11
N LEU A 121 5.92 10.96 -1.45
CA LEU A 121 7.26 10.88 -0.87
C LEU A 121 8.37 11.10 -1.90
N ILE A 122 8.23 10.57 -3.12
CA ILE A 122 9.20 10.83 -4.20
C ILE A 122 9.26 12.33 -4.49
N GLY A 123 8.10 12.99 -4.54
CA GLY A 123 8.03 14.43 -4.75
C GLY A 123 8.61 15.26 -3.61
N ASP A 124 8.53 14.77 -2.38
CA ASP A 124 8.99 15.50 -1.19
C ASP A 124 10.49 15.31 -0.91
N ILE A 125 11.02 14.11 -1.17
CA ILE A 125 12.40 13.73 -0.82
C ILE A 125 13.40 14.07 -1.92
N PHE A 126 13.03 13.85 -3.20
CA PHE A 126 13.99 14.00 -4.30
C PHE A 126 13.93 15.37 -4.97
N SER A 127 15.09 15.83 -5.46
CA SER A 127 15.21 17.08 -6.20
C SER A 127 14.35 17.06 -7.47
N PRO A 128 13.91 18.23 -7.99
CA PRO A 128 13.15 18.30 -9.24
C PRO A 128 13.81 17.57 -10.43
N GLN A 129 15.15 17.51 -10.46
CA GLN A 129 15.92 16.85 -11.49
C GLN A 129 15.92 15.31 -11.32
N ASP A 130 15.85 14.80 -10.10
CA ASP A 130 15.90 13.37 -9.78
C ASP A 130 14.52 12.71 -9.70
N ARG A 131 13.46 13.49 -9.47
CA ARG A 131 12.07 12.98 -9.39
C ARG A 131 11.67 12.10 -10.57
N PRO A 132 11.89 12.49 -11.84
CA PRO A 132 11.51 11.67 -12.97
C PRO A 132 12.24 10.32 -12.98
N LYS A 133 13.53 10.31 -12.59
CA LYS A 133 14.33 9.07 -12.49
C LYS A 133 13.81 8.17 -11.35
N ALA A 134 13.55 8.75 -10.17
CA ALA A 134 13.00 8.01 -9.03
C ALA A 134 11.63 7.43 -9.34
N MET A 135 10.76 8.18 -10.00
CA MET A 135 9.46 7.69 -10.46
C MET A 135 9.60 6.57 -11.49
N GLY A 136 10.52 6.68 -12.44
CA GLY A 136 10.79 5.64 -13.43
C GLY A 136 11.27 4.33 -12.79
N TYR A 137 12.19 4.40 -11.83
CA TYR A 137 12.63 3.23 -11.06
C TYR A 137 11.47 2.62 -10.25
N ASN A 138 10.67 3.47 -9.60
CA ASN A 138 9.51 3.01 -8.83
C ASN A 138 8.45 2.32 -9.71
N ALA A 139 8.21 2.84 -10.92
CA ALA A 139 7.33 2.22 -11.90
C ALA A 139 7.86 0.85 -12.38
N SER A 140 9.20 0.72 -12.55
CA SER A 140 9.81 -0.56 -12.87
C SER A 140 9.63 -1.59 -11.75
N VAL A 141 9.80 -1.18 -10.49
CA VAL A 141 9.54 -2.02 -9.31
C VAL A 141 8.08 -2.44 -9.23
N LEU A 142 7.14 -1.51 -9.49
CA LEU A 142 5.71 -1.81 -9.57
C LEU A 142 5.43 -2.88 -10.62
N SER A 143 6.01 -2.74 -11.82
CA SER A 143 5.83 -3.69 -12.92
C SER A 143 6.39 -5.07 -12.58
N ILE A 144 7.58 -5.14 -11.95
CA ILE A 144 8.17 -6.39 -11.46
C ILE A 144 7.26 -7.04 -10.42
N GLY A 145 6.76 -6.28 -9.45
CA GLY A 145 5.83 -6.79 -8.44
C GLY A 145 4.55 -7.34 -9.06
N THR A 146 3.93 -6.57 -9.95
CA THR A 146 2.69 -6.96 -10.63
C THR A 146 2.86 -8.24 -11.45
N ALA A 147 4.01 -8.42 -12.09
CA ALA A 147 4.31 -9.62 -12.89
C ALA A 147 4.67 -10.84 -12.04
N SER A 148 5.40 -10.65 -10.91
CA SER A 148 5.92 -11.76 -10.11
C SER A 148 4.94 -12.26 -9.03
N TYR A 149 4.14 -11.38 -8.42
CA TYR A 149 3.25 -11.76 -7.33
C TYR A 149 2.18 -12.80 -7.70
N PRO A 150 1.57 -12.81 -8.90
CA PRO A 150 0.65 -13.89 -9.26
C PRO A 150 1.32 -15.26 -9.28
N ALA A 151 2.57 -15.35 -9.76
CA ALA A 151 3.32 -16.60 -9.76
C ALA A 151 3.67 -17.06 -8.33
N ILE A 152 4.15 -16.13 -7.47
CA ILE A 152 4.46 -16.41 -6.07
C ILE A 152 3.20 -16.83 -5.32
N GLY A 153 2.10 -16.09 -5.48
CA GLY A 153 0.81 -16.38 -4.86
C GLY A 153 0.24 -17.72 -5.31
N GLY A 154 0.35 -18.03 -6.61
CA GLY A 154 -0.06 -19.32 -7.17
C GLY A 154 0.71 -20.49 -6.56
N LEU A 155 2.03 -20.38 -6.45
CA LEU A 155 2.87 -21.41 -5.80
C LEU A 155 2.50 -21.58 -4.32
N LEU A 156 2.27 -20.50 -3.58
CA LEU A 156 1.85 -20.56 -2.19
C LEU A 156 0.46 -21.20 -2.04
N THR A 157 -0.42 -20.98 -3.00
CA THR A 157 -1.76 -21.57 -3.02
C THR A 157 -1.73 -23.10 -3.15
N LEU A 158 -0.67 -23.68 -3.73
CA LEU A 158 -0.49 -25.14 -3.78
C LEU A 158 -0.30 -25.76 -2.39
N ILE A 159 0.22 -24.97 -1.42
CA ILE A 159 0.37 -25.40 -0.03
C ILE A 159 -0.96 -25.21 0.72
N GLY A 160 -1.67 -24.13 0.43
CA GLY A 160 -2.98 -23.79 0.96
C GLY A 160 -3.38 -22.36 0.62
N TRP A 161 -4.66 -22.11 0.45
CA TRP A 161 -5.18 -20.81 0.03
C TRP A 161 -4.91 -19.68 1.03
N HIS A 162 -4.58 -19.98 2.27
CA HIS A 162 -4.24 -19.01 3.32
C HIS A 162 -2.83 -18.41 3.13
N TYR A 163 -1.90 -19.17 2.54
CA TYR A 163 -0.48 -18.80 2.47
C TYR A 163 -0.18 -17.51 1.69
N PRO A 164 -0.86 -17.18 0.58
CA PRO A 164 -0.66 -15.89 -0.09
C PRO A 164 -0.89 -14.68 0.82
N PHE A 165 -1.79 -14.78 1.81
CA PHE A 165 -2.06 -13.71 2.76
C PHE A 165 -0.90 -13.47 3.74
N LEU A 166 -0.10 -14.50 4.04
CA LEU A 166 1.09 -14.37 4.89
C LEU A 166 2.15 -13.43 4.30
N LEU A 167 2.18 -13.24 2.98
CA LEU A 167 3.09 -12.27 2.38
C LEU A 167 2.91 -10.86 2.97
N SER A 168 1.70 -10.54 3.46
CA SER A 168 1.41 -9.27 4.13
C SER A 168 2.28 -9.00 5.37
N VAL A 169 2.84 -10.06 5.99
CA VAL A 169 3.80 -9.93 7.10
C VAL A 169 4.97 -9.03 6.73
N LEU A 170 5.37 -9.01 5.45
CA LEU A 170 6.46 -8.16 4.96
C LEU A 170 6.18 -6.66 5.13
N ALA A 171 4.93 -6.25 5.32
CA ALA A 171 4.61 -4.87 5.64
C ALA A 171 5.10 -4.42 7.02
N ILE A 172 5.25 -5.35 7.98
CA ILE A 172 5.73 -5.04 9.33
C ILE A 172 7.20 -4.59 9.32
N PRO A 173 8.17 -5.35 8.78
CA PRO A 173 9.54 -4.87 8.69
C PRO A 173 9.68 -3.62 7.81
N VAL A 174 8.85 -3.44 6.77
CA VAL A 174 8.82 -2.20 5.99
C VAL A 174 8.33 -1.04 6.86
N GLY A 175 7.29 -1.22 7.67
CA GLY A 175 6.82 -0.24 8.64
C GLY A 175 7.91 0.16 9.65
N LEU A 176 8.67 -0.81 10.15
CA LEU A 176 9.83 -0.55 11.00
C LEU A 176 10.94 0.22 10.27
N ALA A 177 11.21 -0.12 9.00
CA ALA A 177 12.16 0.63 8.18
C ALA A 177 11.71 2.08 7.97
N VAL A 178 10.41 2.32 7.78
CA VAL A 178 9.82 3.67 7.71
C VAL A 178 10.05 4.42 9.03
N ILE A 179 9.86 3.78 10.19
CA ILE A 179 10.08 4.40 11.50
C ILE A 179 11.53 4.86 11.66
N TYR A 180 12.50 3.98 11.39
CA TYR A 180 13.88 4.20 11.76
C TYR A 180 14.74 4.84 10.67
N ARG A 181 14.41 4.66 9.40
CA ARG A 181 15.30 5.02 8.29
C ARG A 181 14.72 6.01 7.29
N LEU A 182 13.39 6.16 7.21
CA LEU A 182 12.80 7.11 6.28
C LEU A 182 13.09 8.55 6.80
N ASN A 183 13.78 9.33 5.99
CA ASN A 183 13.87 10.77 6.24
C ASN A 183 12.50 11.38 5.99
N ASN A 184 11.90 11.95 7.03
CA ASN A 184 10.61 12.61 6.93
C ASN A 184 10.84 14.05 6.47
N PRO A 185 10.45 14.44 5.25
CA PRO A 185 10.45 15.84 4.91
C PRO A 185 9.46 16.55 5.83
N GLU A 186 9.86 17.64 6.42
CA GLU A 186 8.97 18.45 7.27
C GLU A 186 7.71 18.81 6.47
N PRO A 187 6.53 18.78 7.11
CA PRO A 187 5.31 19.27 6.48
C PRO A 187 5.57 20.69 6.01
N LYS A 188 5.31 20.98 4.76
CA LYS A 188 5.39 22.38 4.28
C LYS A 188 4.53 23.22 5.19
N GLU A 189 5.11 24.33 5.71
CA GLU A 189 4.42 25.27 6.60
C GLU A 189 2.98 25.48 6.16
N HIS A 190 2.08 25.38 7.12
CA HIS A 190 0.65 25.37 6.92
C HIS A 190 0.18 26.61 6.16
N GLU A 191 -0.10 26.49 4.88
CA GLU A 191 -1.18 27.28 4.32
C GLU A 191 -2.46 26.80 5.02
N THR A 192 -3.00 27.61 5.90
CA THR A 192 -4.28 27.34 6.57
C THR A 192 -5.33 27.09 5.48
N LEU A 193 -6.30 26.19 5.73
CA LEU A 193 -7.48 26.01 4.84
C LEU A 193 -8.07 27.36 4.37
N ARG A 194 -7.92 28.40 5.17
CA ARG A 194 -8.29 29.79 4.86
C ARG A 194 -7.46 30.40 3.72
N ASP A 195 -6.18 30.07 3.65
CA ASP A 195 -5.28 30.59 2.62
C ASP A 195 -5.46 29.84 1.29
N TYR A 196 -5.72 28.53 1.36
CA TYR A 196 -6.09 27.72 0.19
C TYR A 196 -7.42 28.19 -0.42
N LEU A 197 -8.43 28.43 0.40
CA LEU A 197 -9.72 28.96 -0.06
C LEU A 197 -9.61 30.39 -0.57
N LYS A 198 -8.70 31.22 -0.04
CA LYS A 198 -8.41 32.55 -0.56
C LYS A 198 -7.71 32.53 -1.91
N GLN A 199 -6.78 31.61 -2.13
CA GLN A 199 -6.09 31.47 -3.43
C GLN A 199 -7.06 30.99 -4.50
N THR A 200 -7.89 29.97 -4.21
CA THR A 200 -8.91 29.48 -5.15
C THR A 200 -9.92 30.57 -5.54
N ARG A 201 -10.25 31.47 -4.59
CA ARG A 201 -11.17 32.58 -4.83
C ARG A 201 -10.56 33.75 -5.63
N LYS A 202 -9.22 33.82 -5.76
CA LYS A 202 -8.53 34.83 -6.55
C LYS A 202 -8.26 34.39 -8.01
N THR A 203 -8.50 33.11 -8.32
CA THR A 203 -8.23 32.50 -9.64
C THR A 203 -9.51 32.31 -10.47
N ILE A 204 -10.66 32.67 -9.89
CA ILE A 204 -11.98 32.79 -10.56
C ILE A 204 -12.30 34.27 -10.73
#